data_79f2cd2f5db2296985774035bdb8b03b
#
_entry.id   79f2cd2f5db2296985774035bdb8b03b
#
_cell.length_a   1.000
_cell.length_b   1.000
_cell.length_c   1.000
_cell.angle_alpha   90.00
_cell.angle_beta   90.00
_cell.angle_gamma   90.00
#
_symmetry.space_group_name_H-M   'P 1'
#
loop_
_entity.id
_entity.type
_entity.pdbx_description
1 polymer ?
#
loop_
_entity_poly.entity_id
_entity_poly.type
_entity_poly.pdbx_seq_one_letter_code
_entity_poly.pdbx_strand_id
1 'polypeptide(L)'
;MLAEHCHAGWGEVEVQLHHGTSHPDTAENTRQLLTEYRDRLAFRHRCLAVEAGSTRPAYAFVHGNFALANSAAGRFCGVDSEMQILAETGCYADFTMPSGIWHPAQIAKTNSVYECALPLDQAAPHREGHDLVAGRPPKTFPLNVQGPLVADLRRTLSSARPVLENGAITGANPPTMHRLSLWKQVQVRVLGRPDWLFIKLFCHSMNPTQKDAVIGDGFRKFLTALVGGAPGRKETLHFVTARETANILLAACDGREGNPGDFRDYRFKRLTNVPLAAEKSSSVPVSLKG
;
A
#
# COMPACT_ATOMS: atom_id res chain seq x y z
N MET A 1 3.55 10.28 -20.25
CA MET A 1 3.37 8.82 -20.26
C MET A 1 2.74 8.29 -18.96
N LEU A 2 3.42 8.25 -17.79
CA LEU A 2 2.80 7.67 -16.57
C LEU A 2 1.52 8.41 -16.14
N ALA A 3 1.54 9.75 -16.09
CA ALA A 3 0.36 10.56 -15.80
C ALA A 3 -0.80 10.31 -16.78
N GLU A 4 -0.52 10.16 -18.06
CA GLU A 4 -1.54 9.83 -19.08
C GLU A 4 -2.22 8.49 -18.81
N HIS A 5 -1.45 7.47 -18.40
CA HIS A 5 -2.02 6.17 -18.00
C HIS A 5 -2.91 6.28 -16.76
N CYS A 6 -2.50 7.07 -15.77
CA CYS A 6 -3.34 7.35 -14.60
C CYS A 6 -4.63 8.08 -15.00
N HIS A 7 -4.53 9.08 -15.87
CA HIS A 7 -5.68 9.83 -16.35
C HIS A 7 -6.63 8.97 -17.18
N ALA A 8 -6.10 8.02 -17.96
CA ALA A 8 -6.88 7.04 -18.70
C ALA A 8 -7.50 5.94 -17.80
N GLY A 9 -7.18 5.90 -16.52
CA GLY A 9 -7.74 4.93 -15.58
C GLY A 9 -7.09 3.55 -15.63
N TRP A 10 -5.89 3.42 -16.22
CA TRP A 10 -5.19 2.13 -16.33
C TRP A 10 -4.42 1.75 -15.08
N GLY A 11 -4.30 2.66 -14.13
CA GLY A 11 -3.63 2.47 -12.85
C GLY A 11 -3.57 3.77 -12.07
N GLU A 12 -2.94 3.73 -10.91
CA GLU A 12 -2.76 4.88 -10.05
C GLU A 12 -1.32 4.95 -9.57
N VAL A 13 -0.88 6.14 -9.18
CA VAL A 13 0.46 6.38 -8.63
C VAL A 13 0.31 6.77 -7.17
N GLU A 14 1.14 6.15 -6.34
CA GLU A 14 1.25 6.43 -4.92
C GLU A 14 2.69 6.78 -4.55
N VAL A 15 2.95 7.13 -3.31
CA VAL A 15 4.27 7.56 -2.87
C VAL A 15 5.08 6.38 -2.33
N GLN A 16 6.26 6.17 -2.91
CA GLN A 16 7.28 5.29 -2.35
C GLN A 16 8.53 6.12 -2.07
N LEU A 17 9.10 6.00 -0.87
CA LEU A 17 10.30 6.72 -0.48
C LEU A 17 11.38 5.75 -0.01
N HIS A 18 12.63 5.97 -0.48
CA HIS A 18 13.85 5.37 0.02
C HIS A 18 14.67 6.47 0.67
N HIS A 19 14.78 6.45 1.99
CA HIS A 19 15.57 7.42 2.74
C HIS A 19 16.36 6.73 3.86
N GLY A 20 17.28 7.43 4.49
CA GLY A 20 18.08 6.86 5.57
C GLY A 20 18.94 5.66 5.15
N THR A 21 19.37 5.58 3.88
CA THR A 21 20.08 4.40 3.33
C THR A 21 21.56 4.34 3.74
N SER A 22 22.25 5.45 3.76
CA SER A 22 23.68 5.55 4.11
C SER A 22 23.89 5.97 5.57
N HIS A 23 23.00 6.74 6.13
CA HIS A 23 22.98 7.18 7.52
C HIS A 23 21.50 7.44 7.92
N PRO A 24 21.18 7.47 9.22
CA PRO A 24 19.84 7.81 9.68
C PRO A 24 19.40 9.16 9.12
N ASP A 25 18.14 9.23 8.67
CA ASP A 25 17.52 10.46 8.20
C ASP A 25 17.01 11.32 9.36
N THR A 26 16.56 12.53 9.04
CA THR A 26 15.95 13.46 10.00
C THR A 26 14.46 13.64 9.70
N ALA A 27 13.69 13.98 10.73
CA ALA A 27 12.27 14.26 10.60
C ALA A 27 11.98 15.42 9.62
N GLU A 28 12.85 16.45 9.63
CA GLU A 28 12.73 17.59 8.75
C GLU A 28 12.94 17.19 7.27
N ASN A 29 14.03 16.48 6.98
CA ASN A 29 14.31 16.02 5.61
C ASN A 29 13.23 15.06 5.10
N THR A 30 12.79 14.08 5.92
CA THR A 30 11.70 13.16 5.55
C THR A 30 10.41 13.93 5.24
N ARG A 31 10.05 14.92 6.07
CA ARG A 31 8.87 15.78 5.84
C ARG A 31 8.99 16.57 4.54
N GLN A 32 10.16 17.16 4.29
CA GLN A 32 10.42 17.90 3.07
C GLN A 32 10.27 17.00 1.85
N LEU A 33 10.94 15.85 1.83
CA LEU A 33 10.87 14.89 0.72
C LEU A 33 9.42 14.44 0.44
N LEU A 34 8.69 14.04 1.46
CA LEU A 34 7.29 13.61 1.31
C LEU A 34 6.41 14.75 0.76
N THR A 35 6.58 15.97 1.26
CA THR A 35 5.83 17.13 0.79
C THR A 35 6.15 17.44 -0.67
N GLU A 36 7.42 17.49 -1.05
CA GLU A 36 7.84 17.76 -2.43
C GLU A 36 7.34 16.70 -3.41
N TYR A 37 7.45 15.40 -3.07
CA TYR A 37 6.96 14.31 -3.92
C TYR A 37 5.44 14.35 -4.05
N ARG A 38 4.72 14.47 -2.93
CA ARG A 38 3.27 14.63 -2.92
C ARG A 38 2.82 15.79 -3.81
N ASP A 39 3.40 16.96 -3.61
CA ASP A 39 2.98 18.18 -4.32
C ASP A 39 3.31 18.09 -5.81
N ARG A 40 4.47 17.54 -6.17
CA ARG A 40 4.81 17.29 -7.57
C ARG A 40 3.84 16.32 -8.25
N LEU A 41 3.51 15.21 -7.59
CA LEU A 41 2.57 14.23 -8.12
C LEU A 41 1.15 14.79 -8.19
N ALA A 42 0.72 15.55 -7.18
CA ALA A 42 -0.62 16.12 -7.11
C ALA A 42 -0.80 17.29 -8.09
N PHE A 43 0.02 18.32 -7.97
CA PHE A 43 -0.24 19.58 -8.68
C PHE A 43 0.32 19.57 -10.10
N ARG A 44 1.51 19.01 -10.32
CA ARG A 44 2.10 18.97 -11.65
C ARG A 44 1.56 17.82 -12.51
N HIS A 45 1.33 16.64 -11.90
CA HIS A 45 0.96 15.43 -12.64
C HIS A 45 -0.49 15.00 -12.43
N ARG A 46 -1.16 15.51 -11.42
CA ARG A 46 -2.56 15.17 -11.05
C ARG A 46 -2.80 13.67 -10.90
N CYS A 47 -1.84 12.96 -10.32
CA CYS A 47 -1.87 11.49 -10.20
C CYS A 47 -2.36 10.98 -8.85
N LEU A 48 -2.35 11.80 -7.79
CA LEU A 48 -2.75 11.38 -6.44
C LEU A 48 -4.26 11.49 -6.24
N ALA A 49 -4.65 11.17 -5.00
CA ALA A 49 -6.02 11.30 -4.54
C ALA A 49 -6.28 12.62 -3.81
N VAL A 50 -7.56 12.84 -3.53
CA VAL A 50 -8.06 13.89 -2.64
C VAL A 50 -9.22 13.32 -1.84
N GLU A 51 -9.34 13.70 -0.59
CA GLU A 51 -10.51 13.34 0.22
C GLU A 51 -11.74 14.10 -0.27
N ALA A 52 -12.90 13.46 -0.27
CA ALA A 52 -14.17 14.08 -0.67
C ALA A 52 -14.44 15.35 0.19
N GLY A 53 -14.68 16.48 -0.48
CA GLY A 53 -14.88 17.78 0.18
C GLY A 53 -13.59 18.52 0.57
N SER A 54 -12.42 17.97 0.25
CA SER A 54 -11.11 18.58 0.49
C SER A 54 -10.41 18.93 -0.83
N THR A 55 -9.44 19.85 -0.77
CA THR A 55 -8.50 20.12 -1.87
C THR A 55 -7.09 19.64 -1.54
N ARG A 56 -6.89 19.10 -0.32
CA ARG A 56 -5.58 18.62 0.14
C ARG A 56 -5.27 17.29 -0.51
N PRO A 57 -4.09 17.15 -1.16
CA PRO A 57 -3.67 15.88 -1.73
C PRO A 57 -3.56 14.79 -0.66
N ALA A 58 -3.98 13.59 -1.04
CA ALA A 58 -3.92 12.40 -0.21
C ALA A 58 -3.25 11.26 -1.01
N TYR A 59 -2.54 10.37 -0.31
CA TYR A 59 -1.77 9.30 -0.94
C TYR A 59 -1.65 8.07 -0.05
N ALA A 60 -1.38 6.92 -0.66
CA ALA A 60 -0.87 5.75 0.05
C ALA A 60 0.66 5.75 0.03
N PHE A 61 1.25 5.06 0.99
CA PHE A 61 2.70 5.04 1.19
C PHE A 61 3.27 3.63 1.16
N VAL A 62 4.49 3.53 0.65
CA VAL A 62 5.36 2.35 0.77
C VAL A 62 6.74 2.81 1.21
N HIS A 63 7.22 2.35 2.36
CA HIS A 63 8.61 2.53 2.76
C HIS A 63 9.50 1.59 1.94
N GLY A 64 10.32 2.15 1.06
CA GLY A 64 11.07 1.37 0.07
C GLY A 64 12.09 0.38 0.66
N ASN A 65 12.55 0.62 1.89
CA ASN A 65 13.50 -0.23 2.60
C ASN A 65 12.85 -1.05 3.74
N PHE A 66 11.52 -1.11 3.80
CA PHE A 66 10.73 -1.80 4.84
C PHE A 66 10.88 -1.25 6.27
N ALA A 67 11.72 -0.26 6.51
CA ALA A 67 12.10 0.22 7.83
C ALA A 67 11.18 1.34 8.36
N LEU A 68 9.89 1.26 8.06
CA LEU A 68 8.86 2.24 8.44
C LEU A 68 9.02 2.69 9.91
N ALA A 69 8.98 4.01 10.12
CA ALA A 69 9.08 4.64 11.44
C ALA A 69 10.22 4.07 12.29
N ASN A 70 11.42 4.06 11.71
CA ASN A 70 12.66 3.61 12.39
C ASN A 70 12.62 2.18 12.95
N SER A 71 11.77 1.30 12.40
CA SER A 71 11.63 -0.08 12.87
C SER A 71 12.90 -0.94 12.77
N ALA A 72 13.90 -0.48 12.02
CA ALA A 72 15.21 -1.13 11.89
C ALA A 72 16.34 -0.47 12.74
N ALA A 73 15.99 0.24 13.81
CA ALA A 73 16.92 0.84 14.77
C ALA A 73 18.02 1.69 14.10
N GLY A 74 17.62 2.73 13.39
CA GLY A 74 18.50 3.70 12.73
C GLY A 74 18.92 3.31 11.31
N ARG A 75 18.71 2.07 10.88
CA ARG A 75 19.04 1.64 9.52
C ARG A 75 17.85 1.86 8.57
N PHE A 76 18.11 2.43 7.41
CA PHE A 76 17.16 2.61 6.32
C PHE A 76 15.96 3.55 6.62
N CYS A 77 15.99 4.26 7.73
CA CYS A 77 15.04 5.29 8.11
C CYS A 77 15.68 6.24 9.13
N GLY A 78 15.64 5.94 10.43
CA GLY A 78 16.19 6.76 11.51
C GLY A 78 15.22 7.81 12.05
N VAL A 79 13.96 7.83 11.59
CA VAL A 79 12.95 8.82 11.98
C VAL A 79 11.83 8.14 12.76
N ASP A 80 11.83 8.29 14.08
CA ASP A 80 10.79 7.71 14.94
C ASP A 80 9.40 8.24 14.61
N SER A 81 9.29 9.54 14.35
CA SER A 81 8.03 10.24 14.05
C SER A 81 7.56 10.12 12.59
N GLU A 82 8.10 9.21 11.78
CA GLU A 82 7.73 9.09 10.36
C GLU A 82 6.23 8.85 10.17
N MET A 83 5.59 8.02 11.02
CA MET A 83 4.14 7.78 10.91
C MET A 83 3.33 9.06 11.19
N GLN A 84 3.76 9.91 12.12
CA GLN A 84 3.16 11.22 12.34
C GLN A 84 3.33 12.13 11.12
N ILE A 85 4.53 12.17 10.53
CA ILE A 85 4.82 12.95 9.33
C ILE A 85 3.94 12.48 8.16
N LEU A 86 3.76 11.18 7.99
CA LEU A 86 2.86 10.60 6.98
C LEU A 86 1.41 11.08 7.19
N ALA A 87 0.89 11.02 8.42
CA ALA A 87 -0.44 11.52 8.74
C ALA A 87 -0.59 13.02 8.43
N GLU A 88 0.38 13.83 8.85
CA GLU A 88 0.38 15.28 8.64
C GLU A 88 0.53 15.67 7.17
N THR A 89 1.17 14.87 6.36
CA THR A 89 1.34 15.11 4.92
C THR A 89 0.22 14.54 4.06
N GLY A 90 -0.77 13.85 4.64
CA GLY A 90 -1.98 13.39 3.96
C GLY A 90 -1.94 11.92 3.53
N CYS A 91 -1.08 11.11 4.13
CA CYS A 91 -1.09 9.67 3.93
C CYS A 91 -2.34 9.05 4.53
N TYR A 92 -3.11 8.30 3.74
CA TYR A 92 -4.31 7.60 4.22
C TYR A 92 -4.04 6.13 4.57
N ALA A 93 -3.04 5.50 3.97
CA ALA A 93 -2.72 4.10 4.25
C ALA A 93 -1.26 3.77 3.93
N ASP A 94 -0.66 2.94 4.76
CA ASP A 94 0.63 2.31 4.53
C ASP A 94 0.45 0.92 3.91
N PHE A 95 1.14 0.69 2.81
CA PHE A 95 1.19 -0.58 2.10
C PHE A 95 2.58 -1.21 2.12
N THR A 96 3.47 -0.77 3.01
CA THR A 96 4.79 -1.36 3.18
C THR A 96 4.66 -2.86 3.37
N MET A 97 5.42 -3.61 2.61
CA MET A 97 5.33 -5.06 2.58
C MET A 97 5.80 -5.66 3.90
N PRO A 98 5.19 -6.78 4.35
CA PRO A 98 5.76 -7.51 5.48
C PRO A 98 7.13 -8.03 5.07
N SER A 99 8.18 -7.59 5.75
CA SER A 99 9.47 -8.25 5.66
C SER A 99 9.38 -9.61 6.35
N GLY A 100 10.00 -10.63 5.78
CA GLY A 100 10.03 -11.95 6.40
C GLY A 100 10.66 -11.92 7.81
N ILE A 101 10.54 -13.01 8.54
CA ILE A 101 11.07 -13.15 9.91
C ILE A 101 12.57 -12.87 10.06
N TRP A 102 13.29 -12.84 8.95
CA TRP A 102 14.72 -12.55 8.88
C TRP A 102 15.04 -11.05 8.84
N HIS A 103 14.05 -10.21 8.59
CA HIS A 103 14.24 -8.77 8.53
C HIS A 103 13.58 -8.12 9.74
N PRO A 104 14.33 -7.41 10.59
CA PRO A 104 13.80 -6.89 11.86
C PRO A 104 12.80 -5.75 11.70
N ALA A 105 12.73 -5.14 10.52
CA ALA A 105 12.00 -3.90 10.33
C ALA A 105 10.47 -4.04 10.44
N GLN A 106 9.87 -5.08 9.86
CA GLN A 106 8.41 -5.17 9.71
C GLN A 106 7.80 -6.39 10.41
N ILE A 107 8.53 -7.03 11.31
CA ILE A 107 8.01 -8.19 12.01
C ILE A 107 7.18 -7.72 13.20
N ALA A 108 5.88 -7.75 13.08
CA ALA A 108 4.95 -7.59 14.20
C ALA A 108 3.52 -7.95 13.78
N LYS A 109 2.64 -6.96 13.65
CA LYS A 109 1.25 -7.20 13.29
C LYS A 109 1.10 -7.41 11.78
N THR A 110 1.16 -8.67 11.34
CA THR A 110 1.01 -9.08 9.93
C THR A 110 -0.38 -9.68 9.67
N ASN A 111 -0.72 -9.88 8.39
CA ASN A 111 -1.98 -10.51 7.96
C ASN A 111 -3.24 -9.82 8.48
N SER A 112 -3.21 -8.52 8.62
CA SER A 112 -4.33 -7.74 9.11
C SER A 112 -4.41 -6.36 8.45
N VAL A 113 -5.56 -5.75 8.59
CA VAL A 113 -5.80 -4.33 8.28
C VAL A 113 -6.17 -3.64 9.59
N TYR A 114 -5.46 -2.58 9.96
CA TYR A 114 -5.56 -2.01 11.29
C TYR A 114 -5.14 -0.53 11.34
N GLU A 115 -5.52 0.15 12.42
CA GLU A 115 -5.00 1.46 12.83
C GLU A 115 -3.98 1.31 13.96
N CYS A 116 -2.97 2.19 14.03
CA CYS A 116 -1.99 2.17 15.12
C CYS A 116 -2.67 2.39 16.47
N ALA A 117 -2.23 1.62 17.49
CA ALA A 117 -2.66 1.80 18.88
C ALA A 117 -1.71 2.71 19.65
N LEU A 118 -0.46 2.79 19.24
CA LEU A 118 0.58 3.59 19.86
C LEU A 118 0.63 5.00 19.26
N PRO A 119 1.17 6.01 19.98
CA PRO A 119 1.42 7.34 19.44
C PRO A 119 2.26 7.30 18.17
N LEU A 120 1.91 8.12 17.18
CA LEU A 120 2.55 8.09 15.86
C LEU A 120 3.94 8.74 15.84
N ASP A 121 4.32 9.44 16.89
CA ASP A 121 5.61 10.13 17.03
C ASP A 121 6.73 9.25 17.59
N GLN A 122 6.42 8.01 17.98
CA GLN A 122 7.41 7.06 18.49
C GLN A 122 7.88 6.06 17.43
N ALA A 123 8.99 5.38 17.69
CA ALA A 123 9.54 4.36 16.80
C ALA A 123 8.60 3.18 16.63
N ALA A 124 8.38 2.78 15.39
CA ALA A 124 7.62 1.61 14.97
C ALA A 124 6.20 1.48 15.60
N PRO A 125 5.35 2.53 15.59
CA PRO A 125 4.03 2.49 16.24
C PRO A 125 3.10 1.49 15.54
N HIS A 126 3.37 1.14 14.29
CA HIS A 126 2.64 0.15 13.50
C HIS A 126 2.85 -1.30 13.96
N ARG A 127 3.73 -1.55 14.93
CA ARG A 127 3.89 -2.89 15.53
C ARG A 127 2.72 -3.29 16.43
N GLU A 128 1.96 -2.31 16.91
CA GLU A 128 0.74 -2.53 17.69
C GLU A 128 -0.42 -1.79 17.05
N GLY A 129 -1.60 -2.41 17.06
CA GLY A 129 -2.74 -1.77 16.43
C GLY A 129 -4.06 -2.48 16.69
N HIS A 130 -5.12 -1.73 16.47
CA HIS A 130 -6.50 -2.20 16.56
C HIS A 130 -6.96 -2.62 15.15
N ASP A 131 -7.37 -3.88 15.01
CA ASP A 131 -7.94 -4.36 13.75
C ASP A 131 -9.15 -3.52 13.35
N LEU A 132 -9.29 -3.26 12.06
CA LEU A 132 -10.47 -2.63 11.51
C LEU A 132 -11.69 -3.53 11.71
N VAL A 133 -12.80 -2.93 12.14
CA VAL A 133 -14.05 -3.63 12.47
C VAL A 133 -15.21 -2.98 11.72
N ALA A 134 -16.07 -3.81 11.11
CA ALA A 134 -17.27 -3.34 10.44
C ALA A 134 -18.19 -2.58 11.43
N GLY A 135 -18.70 -1.43 10.99
CA GLY A 135 -19.52 -0.55 11.81
C GLY A 135 -18.72 0.32 12.82
N ARG A 136 -17.37 0.29 12.74
CA ARG A 136 -16.51 1.12 13.59
C ARG A 136 -15.48 1.88 12.74
N PRO A 137 -15.73 3.15 12.40
CA PRO A 137 -14.80 3.97 11.66
C PRO A 137 -13.44 4.10 12.37
N PRO A 138 -12.32 3.99 11.65
CA PRO A 138 -10.99 4.17 12.22
C PRO A 138 -10.77 5.63 12.65
N LYS A 139 -9.96 5.82 13.68
CA LYS A 139 -9.63 7.12 14.26
C LYS A 139 -8.22 7.59 13.94
N THR A 140 -7.32 6.64 13.68
CA THR A 140 -5.89 6.90 13.47
C THR A 140 -5.50 6.58 12.02
N PHE A 141 -4.86 7.54 11.36
CA PHE A 141 -4.30 7.39 10.02
C PHE A 141 -2.78 7.63 10.06
N PRO A 142 -2.00 7.03 9.13
CA PRO A 142 -2.45 6.14 8.07
C PRO A 142 -2.91 4.76 8.58
N LEU A 143 -3.83 4.14 7.84
CA LEU A 143 -4.19 2.74 8.05
C LEU A 143 -3.01 1.84 7.66
N ASN A 144 -2.88 0.69 8.30
CA ASN A 144 -1.86 -0.29 7.93
C ASN A 144 -2.52 -1.47 7.21
N VAL A 145 -2.02 -1.80 6.00
CA VAL A 145 -2.50 -2.92 5.19
C VAL A 145 -1.38 -3.93 5.06
N GLN A 146 -1.42 -4.99 5.90
CA GLN A 146 -0.35 -5.96 6.04
C GLN A 146 -0.77 -7.37 5.58
N GLY A 147 0.20 -8.12 5.04
CA GLY A 147 0.00 -9.49 4.53
C GLY A 147 -0.04 -9.56 3.00
N PRO A 148 -0.09 -10.77 2.42
CA PRO A 148 -0.04 -12.06 3.13
C PRO A 148 1.37 -12.38 3.64
N LEU A 149 1.46 -13.09 4.76
CA LEU A 149 2.68 -13.75 5.22
C LEU A 149 2.30 -15.10 5.82
N VAL A 150 2.68 -16.21 5.20
CA VAL A 150 2.29 -17.56 5.60
C VAL A 150 3.37 -18.58 5.25
N ALA A 151 3.49 -19.65 6.04
CA ALA A 151 4.39 -20.75 5.72
C ALA A 151 3.89 -21.54 4.50
N ASP A 152 4.73 -21.69 3.49
CA ASP A 152 4.49 -22.61 2.38
C ASP A 152 5.07 -23.99 2.72
N LEU A 153 4.27 -24.82 3.36
CA LEU A 153 4.68 -26.15 3.81
C LEU A 153 5.08 -27.05 2.64
N ARG A 154 4.42 -26.93 1.48
CA ARG A 154 4.74 -27.71 0.29
C ARG A 154 6.14 -27.42 -0.23
N ARG A 155 6.50 -26.14 -0.34
CA ARG A 155 7.84 -25.72 -0.77
C ARG A 155 8.88 -25.97 0.32
N THR A 156 8.53 -25.85 1.59
CA THR A 156 9.39 -26.17 2.72
C THR A 156 9.84 -27.62 2.69
N LEU A 157 8.92 -28.56 2.47
CA LEU A 157 9.24 -29.99 2.37
C LEU A 157 10.16 -30.30 1.17
N SER A 158 9.99 -29.61 0.04
CA SER A 158 10.80 -29.84 -1.15
C SER A 158 12.17 -29.16 -1.09
N SER A 159 12.33 -28.09 -0.32
CA SER A 159 13.57 -27.29 -0.25
C SER A 159 14.42 -27.58 0.98
N ALA A 160 13.92 -28.39 1.93
CA ALA A 160 14.52 -28.64 3.25
C ALA A 160 14.80 -27.35 4.06
N ARG A 161 14.16 -26.24 3.73
CA ARG A 161 14.28 -24.94 4.40
C ARG A 161 12.89 -24.32 4.57
N PRO A 162 12.63 -23.59 5.66
CA PRO A 162 11.38 -22.86 5.82
C PRO A 162 11.19 -21.86 4.66
N VAL A 163 10.07 -21.98 3.96
CA VAL A 163 9.68 -21.06 2.89
C VAL A 163 8.46 -20.27 3.35
N LEU A 164 8.57 -18.95 3.33
CA LEU A 164 7.48 -18.05 3.60
C LEU A 164 6.94 -17.47 2.30
N GLU A 165 5.64 -17.52 2.15
CA GLU A 165 4.90 -16.81 1.12
C GLU A 165 4.50 -15.42 1.63
N ASN A 166 4.93 -14.37 0.92
CA ASN A 166 4.74 -12.97 1.34
C ASN A 166 4.07 -12.09 0.27
N GLY A 167 3.52 -12.68 -0.76
CA GLY A 167 2.86 -11.94 -1.85
C GLY A 167 3.80 -11.34 -2.89
N ALA A 168 5.12 -11.55 -2.80
CA ALA A 168 6.07 -11.07 -3.80
C ALA A 168 5.91 -11.80 -5.12
N ILE A 169 5.77 -11.05 -6.22
CA ILE A 169 5.74 -11.58 -7.58
C ILE A 169 7.10 -11.32 -8.22
N THR A 170 7.84 -12.38 -8.49
CA THR A 170 9.18 -12.31 -9.10
C THR A 170 9.37 -13.42 -10.15
N GLY A 171 10.41 -13.31 -10.99
CA GLY A 171 10.74 -14.35 -11.95
C GLY A 171 11.01 -15.71 -11.29
N ALA A 172 11.67 -15.71 -10.14
CA ALA A 172 11.91 -16.93 -9.34
C ALA A 172 10.68 -17.41 -8.55
N ASN A 173 9.68 -16.54 -8.37
CA ASN A 173 8.47 -16.84 -7.61
C ASN A 173 7.22 -16.27 -8.31
N PRO A 174 6.87 -16.81 -9.52
CA PRO A 174 5.71 -16.34 -10.28
C PRO A 174 4.41 -16.70 -9.56
N PRO A 175 3.30 -15.99 -9.85
CA PRO A 175 2.00 -16.29 -9.24
C PRO A 175 1.48 -17.65 -9.74
N THR A 176 0.87 -18.41 -8.84
CA THR A 176 0.27 -19.73 -9.13
C THR A 176 -1.02 -19.91 -8.35
N MET A 177 -1.86 -20.85 -8.75
CA MET A 177 -3.09 -21.19 -8.01
C MET A 177 -2.79 -21.76 -6.62
N HIS A 178 -1.63 -22.42 -6.42
CA HIS A 178 -1.17 -22.82 -5.10
C HIS A 178 -0.88 -21.60 -4.21
N ARG A 179 -0.15 -20.61 -4.72
CA ARG A 179 0.11 -19.37 -3.98
C ARG A 179 -1.18 -18.60 -3.68
N LEU A 180 -2.14 -18.58 -4.63
CA LEU A 180 -3.47 -18.00 -4.37
C LEU A 180 -4.14 -18.66 -3.15
N SER A 181 -4.07 -19.99 -3.03
CA SER A 181 -4.66 -20.69 -1.88
C SER A 181 -4.01 -20.28 -0.55
N LEU A 182 -2.69 -20.06 -0.55
CA LEU A 182 -1.96 -19.55 0.61
C LEU A 182 -2.36 -18.10 0.95
N TRP A 183 -2.47 -17.21 -0.05
CA TRP A 183 -2.91 -15.83 0.15
C TRP A 183 -4.32 -15.75 0.74
N LYS A 184 -5.21 -16.63 0.29
CA LYS A 184 -6.58 -16.72 0.81
C LYS A 184 -6.63 -17.31 2.23
N GLN A 185 -5.72 -18.22 2.57
CA GLN A 185 -5.65 -18.87 3.86
C GLN A 185 -5.44 -17.88 5.01
N VAL A 186 -4.67 -16.79 4.79
CA VAL A 186 -4.39 -15.80 5.84
C VAL A 186 -5.58 -14.90 6.19
N GLN A 187 -6.61 -14.87 5.36
CA GLN A 187 -7.90 -14.23 5.66
C GLN A 187 -7.79 -12.74 6.05
N VAL A 188 -6.97 -11.96 5.34
CA VAL A 188 -6.87 -10.50 5.57
C VAL A 188 -8.21 -9.84 5.26
N ARG A 189 -8.86 -9.26 6.26
CA ARG A 189 -10.22 -8.67 6.14
C ARG A 189 -10.50 -7.67 7.27
N VAL A 190 -11.54 -6.87 7.08
CA VAL A 190 -12.16 -6.11 8.17
C VAL A 190 -12.96 -7.09 9.04
N LEU A 191 -12.77 -7.07 10.35
CA LEU A 191 -13.49 -7.94 11.27
C LEU A 191 -15.00 -7.66 11.21
N GLY A 192 -15.79 -8.72 11.16
CA GLY A 192 -17.25 -8.59 10.95
C GLY A 192 -17.67 -8.49 9.47
N ARG A 193 -16.70 -8.51 8.51
CA ARG A 193 -16.97 -8.56 7.08
C ARG A 193 -16.28 -9.79 6.46
N PRO A 194 -16.77 -10.99 6.69
CA PRO A 194 -16.09 -12.24 6.29
C PRO A 194 -16.09 -12.50 4.78
N ASP A 195 -17.00 -11.86 4.06
CA ASP A 195 -17.21 -11.97 2.61
C ASP A 195 -16.23 -11.13 1.76
N TRP A 196 -15.56 -10.13 2.38
CA TRP A 196 -14.57 -9.28 1.68
C TRP A 196 -13.15 -9.64 2.11
N LEU A 197 -12.45 -10.33 1.21
CA LEU A 197 -11.08 -10.78 1.41
C LEU A 197 -10.11 -9.91 0.62
N PHE A 198 -9.09 -9.38 1.28
CA PHE A 198 -8.08 -8.53 0.67
C PHE A 198 -6.79 -9.31 0.42
N ILE A 199 -6.26 -9.25 -0.79
CA ILE A 199 -4.98 -9.87 -1.16
C ILE A 199 -4.09 -8.79 -1.72
N LYS A 200 -3.06 -8.40 -0.97
CA LYS A 200 -2.05 -7.44 -1.39
C LYS A 200 -0.86 -8.18 -1.99
N LEU A 201 -0.54 -7.89 -3.24
CA LEU A 201 0.62 -8.42 -3.94
C LEU A 201 1.56 -7.28 -4.30
N PHE A 202 2.83 -7.59 -4.50
CA PHE A 202 3.81 -6.61 -4.89
C PHE A 202 4.87 -7.19 -5.83
N CYS A 203 5.51 -6.30 -6.58
CA CYS A 203 6.62 -6.63 -7.47
C CYS A 203 7.54 -5.42 -7.63
N HIS A 204 8.79 -5.67 -8.03
CA HIS A 204 9.72 -4.65 -8.46
C HIS A 204 9.73 -4.59 -10.00
N SER A 205 8.59 -4.26 -10.60
CA SER A 205 8.32 -4.39 -12.04
C SER A 205 9.23 -3.54 -12.93
N MET A 206 9.81 -2.46 -12.41
CA MET A 206 10.77 -1.63 -13.14
C MET A 206 12.17 -2.28 -13.25
N ASN A 207 12.44 -3.34 -12.49
CA ASN A 207 13.63 -4.12 -12.69
C ASN A 207 13.47 -4.99 -13.95
N PRO A 208 14.33 -4.86 -14.98
CA PRO A 208 14.20 -5.61 -16.23
C PRO A 208 14.12 -7.13 -16.04
N THR A 209 14.79 -7.68 -15.03
CA THR A 209 14.77 -9.11 -14.71
C THR A 209 13.43 -9.60 -14.17
N GLN A 210 12.53 -8.71 -13.77
CA GLN A 210 11.21 -9.04 -13.23
C GLN A 210 10.06 -8.81 -14.22
N LYS A 211 10.35 -8.27 -15.40
CA LYS A 211 9.35 -7.93 -16.41
C LYS A 211 8.42 -9.10 -16.74
N ASP A 212 8.98 -10.27 -17.02
CA ASP A 212 8.19 -11.44 -17.40
C ASP A 212 7.32 -11.99 -16.26
N ALA A 213 7.70 -11.72 -15.01
CA ALA A 213 6.89 -12.11 -13.85
C ALA A 213 5.55 -11.38 -13.76
N VAL A 214 5.46 -10.17 -14.34
CA VAL A 214 4.27 -9.30 -14.23
C VAL A 214 3.52 -9.07 -15.54
N ILE A 215 4.18 -9.26 -16.70
CA ILE A 215 3.54 -9.08 -18.01
C ILE A 215 3.81 -10.26 -18.97
N GLY A 216 4.55 -11.29 -18.53
CA GLY A 216 4.84 -12.48 -19.33
C GLY A 216 3.71 -13.50 -19.38
N ASP A 217 3.92 -14.56 -20.15
CA ASP A 217 2.92 -15.61 -20.37
C ASP A 217 2.54 -16.37 -19.09
N GLY A 218 3.46 -16.52 -18.14
CA GLY A 218 3.18 -17.13 -16.82
C GLY A 218 2.13 -16.36 -16.03
N PHE A 219 2.27 -15.04 -15.98
CA PHE A 219 1.31 -14.16 -15.33
C PHE A 219 -0.04 -14.16 -16.05
N ARG A 220 -0.03 -14.12 -17.38
CA ARG A 220 -1.26 -14.19 -18.21
C ARG A 220 -2.01 -15.49 -17.97
N LYS A 221 -1.31 -16.65 -17.98
CA LYS A 221 -1.92 -17.96 -17.68
C LYS A 221 -2.52 -18.00 -16.27
N PHE A 222 -1.82 -17.45 -15.28
CA PHE A 222 -2.35 -17.34 -13.94
C PHE A 222 -3.64 -16.49 -13.88
N LEU A 223 -3.65 -15.31 -14.49
CA LEU A 223 -4.86 -14.46 -14.54
C LEU A 223 -6.03 -15.15 -15.25
N THR A 224 -5.76 -15.84 -16.35
CA THR A 224 -6.78 -16.62 -17.07
C THR A 224 -7.39 -17.70 -16.16
N ALA A 225 -6.55 -18.46 -15.45
CA ALA A 225 -7.01 -19.48 -14.51
C ALA A 225 -7.75 -18.89 -13.30
N LEU A 226 -7.28 -17.74 -12.80
CA LEU A 226 -7.91 -17.02 -11.69
C LEU A 226 -9.32 -16.58 -12.05
N VAL A 227 -9.46 -15.87 -13.18
CA VAL A 227 -10.76 -15.34 -13.64
C VAL A 227 -11.70 -16.46 -14.09
N GLY A 228 -11.22 -17.37 -14.92
CA GLY A 228 -12.04 -18.48 -15.43
C GLY A 228 -12.52 -19.45 -14.35
N GLY A 229 -11.73 -19.64 -13.29
CA GLY A 229 -12.09 -20.50 -12.16
C GLY A 229 -12.95 -19.82 -11.08
N ALA A 230 -13.11 -18.52 -11.11
CA ALA A 230 -13.82 -17.77 -10.06
C ALA A 230 -15.30 -18.21 -9.89
N PRO A 231 -16.09 -18.41 -10.95
CA PRO A 231 -17.48 -18.88 -10.80
C PRO A 231 -17.58 -20.24 -10.09
N GLY A 232 -16.71 -21.20 -10.44
CA GLY A 232 -16.67 -22.51 -9.79
C GLY A 232 -16.31 -22.44 -8.30
N ARG A 233 -15.54 -21.44 -7.90
CA ARG A 233 -15.22 -21.15 -6.51
C ARG A 233 -16.24 -20.25 -5.80
N LYS A 234 -17.28 -19.80 -6.52
CA LYS A 234 -18.30 -18.84 -6.05
C LYS A 234 -17.65 -17.53 -5.56
N GLU A 235 -16.70 -17.02 -6.31
CA GLU A 235 -15.94 -15.81 -5.99
C GLU A 235 -16.26 -14.71 -7.01
N THR A 236 -16.39 -13.48 -6.51
CA THR A 236 -16.37 -12.26 -7.32
C THR A 236 -15.01 -11.61 -7.15
N LEU A 237 -14.30 -11.38 -8.25
CA LEU A 237 -12.97 -10.82 -8.25
C LEU A 237 -13.01 -9.31 -8.49
N HIS A 238 -12.32 -8.57 -7.67
CA HIS A 238 -12.12 -7.13 -7.80
C HIS A 238 -10.62 -6.84 -7.88
N PHE A 239 -10.15 -6.40 -9.05
CA PHE A 239 -8.80 -5.86 -9.20
C PHE A 239 -8.86 -4.39 -8.81
N VAL A 240 -8.09 -4.01 -7.80
CA VAL A 240 -8.18 -2.70 -7.16
C VAL A 240 -6.79 -2.09 -6.94
N THR A 241 -6.71 -0.76 -6.98
CA THR A 241 -5.52 0.01 -6.62
C THR A 241 -5.38 0.14 -5.10
N ALA A 242 -4.28 0.71 -4.63
CA ALA A 242 -4.08 0.99 -3.20
C ALA A 242 -5.17 1.94 -2.66
N ARG A 243 -5.50 3.00 -3.42
CA ARG A 243 -6.57 3.94 -3.07
C ARG A 243 -7.94 3.26 -3.00
N GLU A 244 -8.28 2.47 -4.00
CA GLU A 244 -9.54 1.73 -4.03
C GLU A 244 -9.63 0.73 -2.88
N THR A 245 -8.51 0.05 -2.54
CA THR A 245 -8.44 -0.82 -1.37
C THR A 245 -8.75 -0.06 -0.09
N ALA A 246 -8.11 1.09 0.14
CA ALA A 246 -8.38 1.92 1.31
C ALA A 246 -9.84 2.38 1.38
N ASN A 247 -10.42 2.78 0.24
CA ASN A 247 -11.83 3.16 0.16
C ASN A 247 -12.79 2.01 0.53
N ILE A 248 -12.52 0.81 0.05
CA ILE A 248 -13.33 -0.37 0.36
C ILE A 248 -13.19 -0.76 1.84
N LEU A 249 -11.99 -0.67 2.41
CA LEU A 249 -11.76 -0.87 3.84
C LEU A 249 -12.56 0.12 4.68
N LEU A 250 -12.54 1.41 4.31
CA LEU A 250 -13.29 2.46 5.02
C LEU A 250 -14.81 2.27 4.89
N ALA A 251 -15.29 1.88 3.71
CA ALA A 251 -16.70 1.57 3.53
C ALA A 251 -17.15 0.40 4.42
N ALA A 252 -16.32 -0.66 4.55
CA ALA A 252 -16.59 -1.75 5.48
C ALA A 252 -16.61 -1.28 6.95
N CYS A 253 -15.67 -0.40 7.34
CA CYS A 253 -15.64 0.19 8.68
C CYS A 253 -16.88 1.06 8.98
N ASP A 254 -17.44 1.72 7.94
CA ASP A 254 -18.68 2.50 8.06
C ASP A 254 -19.95 1.61 7.95
N GLY A 255 -19.79 0.28 7.98
CA GLY A 255 -20.92 -0.66 7.94
C GLY A 255 -21.60 -0.78 6.59
N ARG A 256 -20.96 -0.33 5.49
CA ARG A 256 -21.53 -0.45 4.15
C ARG A 256 -21.58 -1.90 3.72
N GLU A 257 -22.65 -2.25 3.00
CA GLU A 257 -22.93 -3.59 2.50
C GLU A 257 -23.06 -3.60 0.99
N GLY A 258 -23.10 -4.79 0.39
CA GLY A 258 -23.30 -4.96 -1.06
C GLY A 258 -22.00 -5.25 -1.80
N ASN A 259 -21.88 -4.77 -3.02
CA ASN A 259 -20.73 -5.04 -3.87
C ASN A 259 -19.55 -4.12 -3.50
N PRO A 260 -18.38 -4.65 -3.08
CA PRO A 260 -17.22 -3.82 -2.74
C PRO A 260 -16.75 -2.94 -3.90
N GLY A 261 -17.00 -3.35 -5.15
CA GLY A 261 -16.68 -2.56 -6.34
C GLY A 261 -17.37 -1.19 -6.41
N ASP A 262 -18.50 -1.02 -5.72
CA ASP A 262 -19.26 0.24 -5.70
C ASP A 262 -18.59 1.29 -4.77
N PHE A 263 -17.65 0.87 -3.94
CA PHE A 263 -16.96 1.72 -2.96
C PHE A 263 -15.54 2.13 -3.37
N ARG A 264 -15.14 1.94 -4.63
CA ARG A 264 -13.80 2.29 -5.12
C ARG A 264 -13.46 3.78 -4.97
N ASP A 265 -14.45 4.65 -5.02
CA ASP A 265 -14.34 6.11 -4.86
C ASP A 265 -15.09 6.60 -3.61
N TYR A 266 -15.11 5.81 -2.53
CA TYR A 266 -15.92 6.07 -1.33
C TYR A 266 -15.54 7.38 -0.62
N ARG A 267 -14.31 7.49 -0.17
CA ARG A 267 -13.79 8.63 0.59
C ARG A 267 -12.71 9.38 -0.18
N PHE A 268 -11.77 8.68 -0.79
CA PHE A 268 -10.68 9.25 -1.57
C PHE A 268 -10.97 9.12 -3.06
N LYS A 269 -10.99 10.26 -3.76
CA LYS A 269 -11.25 10.34 -5.20
C LYS A 269 -9.96 10.67 -5.93
N ARG A 270 -9.83 10.26 -7.20
CA ARG A 270 -8.69 10.64 -8.02
C ARG A 270 -8.71 12.15 -8.26
N LEU A 271 -7.56 12.80 -8.14
CA LEU A 271 -7.39 14.23 -8.43
C LEU A 271 -7.79 14.62 -9.86
N THR A 272 -7.66 13.69 -10.81
CA THR A 272 -8.12 13.89 -12.19
C THR A 272 -9.59 14.24 -12.29
N ASN A 273 -10.40 13.80 -11.33
CA ASN A 273 -11.86 13.96 -11.32
C ASN A 273 -12.33 15.16 -10.50
N VAL A 274 -11.39 15.93 -9.93
CA VAL A 274 -11.72 17.08 -9.06
C VAL A 274 -11.09 18.37 -9.64
N PRO A 275 -11.86 19.44 -9.83
CA PRO A 275 -11.29 20.74 -10.16
C PRO A 275 -10.35 21.21 -9.06
N LEU A 276 -9.10 21.55 -9.39
CA LEU A 276 -8.21 22.24 -8.46
C LEU A 276 -8.71 23.67 -8.31
N ALA A 277 -8.82 24.16 -7.07
CA ALA A 277 -8.97 25.59 -6.84
C ALA A 277 -7.78 26.32 -7.46
N ALA A 278 -8.02 27.40 -8.19
CA ALA A 278 -6.97 28.16 -8.85
C ALA A 278 -5.87 28.52 -7.84
N GLU A 279 -4.64 28.12 -8.11
CA GLU A 279 -3.48 28.48 -7.30
C GLU A 279 -3.41 30.02 -7.16
N LYS A 280 -3.41 30.49 -5.93
CA LYS A 280 -2.87 31.85 -5.68
C LYS A 280 -1.37 31.73 -5.97
N SER A 281 -0.93 32.31 -7.09
CA SER A 281 0.45 32.33 -7.52
C SER A 281 1.31 33.00 -6.44
N SER A 282 1.99 32.20 -5.64
CA SER A 282 3.16 32.66 -4.90
C SER A 282 4.36 32.48 -5.82
N SER A 283 4.65 33.49 -6.62
CA SER A 283 5.87 33.60 -7.38
C SER A 283 7.04 33.76 -6.40
N VAL A 284 7.68 32.67 -6.07
CA VAL A 284 9.03 32.72 -5.47
C VAL A 284 10.00 32.82 -6.64
N PRO A 285 10.79 33.93 -6.78
CA PRO A 285 11.78 34.04 -7.83
C PRO A 285 12.92 33.07 -7.54
N VAL A 286 13.13 32.14 -8.47
CA VAL A 286 14.34 31.29 -8.47
C VAL A 286 15.51 32.19 -8.89
N SER A 287 16.31 32.57 -7.91
CA SER A 287 17.62 33.20 -8.17
C SER A 287 18.60 32.10 -8.61
N LEU A 288 18.83 32.03 -9.91
CA LEU A 288 19.98 31.34 -10.48
C LEU A 288 21.22 32.18 -10.21
N LYS A 289 22.00 31.82 -9.18
CA LYS A 289 23.40 32.27 -9.10
C LYS A 289 24.27 31.21 -9.77
N GLY A 290 25.06 31.70 -10.75
CA GLY A 290 25.99 30.98 -11.58
C GLY A 290 27.18 30.35 -10.82
#